data_9a467328234518457983c26bf73806a1
#
_entry.id   9a467328234518457983c26bf73806a1
#
_cell.length_a   1.000
_cell.length_b   1.000
_cell.length_c   1.000
_cell.angle_alpha   90.00
_cell.angle_beta   90.00
_cell.angle_gamma   90.00
#
_symmetry.space_group_name_H-M   'P 1'
#
loop_
_entity.id
_entity.type
_entity.pdbx_description
1 polymer ?
#
loop_
_entity_poly.entity_id
_entity_poly.type
_entity_poly.pdbx_seq_one_letter_code
_entity_poly.pdbx_strand_id
1 'polypeptide(L)'
;MANEDDANKARQQHRTDLLRKGVHAIGVEDGKRHGKSGWVVVAHVAPEAKVQLPSTLSYSTQEGTVEVPLVVTRSEPYKPE
;
A
#
# COMPACT_ATOMS: atom_id res chain seq x y z
N MET A 1 0.50 -12.99 -9.78
CA MET A 1 0.34 -12.55 -8.38
C MET A 1 1.61 -11.90 -7.87
N ALA A 2 1.47 -10.84 -7.11
CA ALA A 2 2.61 -10.18 -6.52
C ALA A 2 3.12 -10.97 -5.32
N ASN A 3 4.44 -11.12 -5.20
CA ASN A 3 5.05 -11.71 -4.02
C ASN A 3 5.47 -10.61 -3.05
N GLU A 4 6.03 -10.99 -1.91
CA GLU A 4 6.44 -10.03 -0.89
C GLU A 4 7.47 -9.03 -1.43
N ASP A 5 8.41 -9.48 -2.22
CA ASP A 5 9.43 -8.62 -2.81
C ASP A 5 8.82 -7.61 -3.76
N ASP A 6 7.86 -8.04 -4.59
CA ASP A 6 7.13 -7.15 -5.49
C ASP A 6 6.39 -6.07 -4.71
N ALA A 7 5.69 -6.46 -3.65
CA ALA A 7 4.94 -5.53 -2.82
C ALA A 7 5.88 -4.53 -2.14
N ASN A 8 7.03 -4.99 -1.67
CA ASN A 8 8.03 -4.13 -1.04
C ASN A 8 8.59 -3.10 -2.02
N LYS A 9 8.87 -3.52 -3.25
CA LYS A 9 9.38 -2.61 -4.28
C LYS A 9 8.33 -1.57 -4.66
N ALA A 10 7.08 -1.98 -4.81
CA ALA A 10 5.98 -1.06 -5.09
C ALA A 10 5.82 -0.04 -3.95
N ARG A 11 5.89 -0.51 -2.71
CA ARG A 11 5.84 0.37 -1.54
C ARG A 11 6.95 1.42 -1.57
N GLN A 12 8.17 0.99 -1.85
CA GLN A 12 9.32 1.91 -1.90
C GLN A 12 9.19 2.94 -3.01
N GLN A 13 8.73 2.54 -4.18
CA GLN A 13 8.58 3.47 -5.30
C GLN A 13 7.50 4.51 -5.05
N HIS A 14 6.42 4.12 -4.37
CA HIS A 14 5.27 5.00 -4.18
C HIS A 14 5.23 5.66 -2.81
N ARG A 15 6.21 5.40 -1.96
CA ARG A 15 6.21 5.88 -0.58
C ARG A 15 6.03 7.39 -0.48
N THR A 16 6.82 8.15 -1.21
CA THR A 16 6.78 9.61 -1.15
C THR A 16 5.43 10.14 -1.58
N ASP A 17 4.88 9.62 -2.68
CA ASP A 17 3.57 10.02 -3.18
C ASP A 17 2.47 9.72 -2.17
N LEU A 18 2.50 8.52 -1.59
CA LEU A 18 1.48 8.14 -0.62
C LEU A 18 1.53 9.01 0.63
N LEU A 19 2.74 9.30 1.12
CA LEU A 19 2.90 10.18 2.29
C LEU A 19 2.38 11.59 1.99
N ARG A 20 2.60 12.10 0.79
CA ARG A 20 2.08 13.41 0.39
C ARG A 20 0.56 13.44 0.33
N LYS A 21 -0.07 12.31 0.07
CA LYS A 21 -1.53 12.22 -0.03
C LYS A 21 -2.23 12.03 1.29
N GLY A 22 -1.48 11.97 2.39
CA GLY A 22 -2.06 11.86 3.72
C GLY A 22 -1.98 10.48 4.34
N VAL A 23 -1.24 9.57 3.74
CA VAL A 23 -0.98 8.25 4.33
C VAL A 23 0.04 8.42 5.44
N HIS A 24 -0.26 7.94 6.65
CA HIS A 24 0.66 8.08 7.78
C HIS A 24 1.51 6.84 8.04
N ALA A 25 1.17 5.71 7.45
CA ALA A 25 1.95 4.48 7.55
C ALA A 25 1.70 3.60 6.35
N ILE A 26 2.73 2.89 5.91
CA ILE A 26 2.64 2.01 4.74
C ILE A 26 3.28 0.68 5.13
N GLY A 27 2.55 -0.41 4.90
CA GLY A 27 3.05 -1.75 5.19
C GLY A 27 2.86 -2.69 4.02
N VAL A 28 3.40 -3.88 4.15
CA VAL A 28 3.24 -4.97 3.21
C VAL A 28 2.66 -6.14 3.98
N GLU A 29 1.58 -6.73 3.48
CA GLU A 29 0.91 -7.85 4.15
C GLU A 29 0.51 -8.91 3.15
N ASP A 30 0.20 -10.10 3.67
CA ASP A 30 -0.38 -11.16 2.87
C ASP A 30 -1.79 -10.74 2.48
N GLY A 31 -2.08 -10.80 1.18
CA GLY A 31 -3.38 -10.37 0.66
C GLY A 31 -4.55 -11.20 1.15
N LYS A 32 -4.32 -12.40 1.65
CA LYS A 32 -5.40 -13.24 2.17
C LYS A 32 -6.18 -12.56 3.29
N ARG A 33 -5.51 -11.72 4.08
CA ARG A 33 -6.16 -10.96 5.15
C ARG A 33 -7.14 -9.93 4.62
N HIS A 34 -7.04 -9.59 3.34
CA HIS A 34 -7.82 -8.53 2.70
C HIS A 34 -8.64 -9.06 1.53
N GLY A 35 -8.78 -10.37 1.41
CA GLY A 35 -9.53 -10.97 0.30
C GLY A 35 -8.84 -10.85 -1.04
N LYS A 36 -7.52 -10.73 -1.06
CA LYS A 36 -6.73 -10.59 -2.26
C LYS A 36 -5.80 -11.77 -2.44
N SER A 37 -5.36 -11.98 -3.68
CA SER A 37 -4.35 -12.99 -3.99
C SER A 37 -2.96 -12.36 -3.91
N GLY A 38 -2.00 -13.13 -3.41
CA GLY A 38 -0.62 -12.67 -3.31
C GLY A 38 -0.42 -11.65 -2.20
N TRP A 39 0.61 -10.82 -2.34
CA TRP A 39 0.95 -9.81 -1.35
C TRP A 39 0.39 -8.45 -1.74
N VAL A 40 0.09 -7.62 -0.76
CA VAL A 40 -0.50 -6.30 -0.98
C VAL A 40 0.26 -5.24 -0.21
N VAL A 41 0.14 -4.01 -0.68
CA VAL A 41 0.61 -2.84 0.06
C VAL A 41 -0.58 -2.28 0.84
N VAL A 42 -0.38 -2.03 2.12
CA VAL A 42 -1.44 -1.49 2.99
C VAL A 42 -1.09 -0.06 3.34
N ALA A 43 -1.98 0.86 3.00
CA ALA A 43 -1.82 2.27 3.32
C ALA A 43 -2.76 2.62 4.47
N HIS A 44 -2.20 3.16 5.54
CA HIS A 44 -2.97 3.57 6.72
C HIS A 44 -3.22 5.07 6.65
N VAL A 45 -4.49 5.46 6.70
CA VAL A 45 -4.90 6.87 6.67
C VAL A 45 -5.74 7.16 7.91
N ALA A 46 -5.81 8.45 8.29
CA ALA A 46 -6.67 8.86 9.40
C ALA A 46 -8.14 8.56 9.09
N PRO A 47 -8.96 8.23 10.10
CA PRO A 47 -10.36 7.86 9.86
C PRO A 47 -11.16 8.92 9.13
N GLU A 48 -10.89 10.19 9.38
CA GLU A 48 -11.59 11.31 8.76
C GLU A 48 -10.91 11.85 7.50
N ALA A 49 -9.77 11.29 7.10
CA ALA A 49 -9.03 11.78 5.95
C ALA A 49 -9.81 11.51 4.66
N LYS A 50 -9.91 12.53 3.82
CA LYS A 50 -10.51 12.40 2.49
C LYS A 50 -9.39 12.21 1.48
N VAL A 51 -8.89 10.99 1.41
CA VAL A 51 -7.77 10.64 0.56
C VAL A 51 -8.28 9.75 -0.56
N GLN A 52 -7.95 10.11 -1.79
CA GLN A 52 -8.24 9.26 -2.93
C GLN A 52 -6.94 8.58 -3.35
N LEU A 53 -6.93 7.27 -3.25
CA LEU A 53 -5.77 6.45 -3.59
C LEU A 53 -6.17 5.45 -4.68
N PRO A 54 -5.22 5.07 -5.55
CA PRO A 54 -5.51 4.04 -6.54
C PRO A 54 -5.77 2.69 -5.88
N SER A 55 -6.43 1.80 -6.60
CA SER A 55 -6.67 0.44 -6.09
C SER A 55 -5.47 -0.47 -6.29
N THR A 56 -4.52 -0.08 -7.12
CA THR A 56 -3.28 -0.84 -7.36
C THR A 56 -2.11 0.12 -7.47
N LEU A 57 -0.93 -0.39 -7.14
CA LEU A 57 0.33 0.30 -7.37
C LEU A 57 1.10 -0.45 -8.46
N SER A 58 1.60 0.29 -9.43
CA SER A 58 2.39 -0.30 -10.51
C SER A 58 3.86 0.07 -10.31
N TYR A 59 4.75 -0.86 -10.60
CA TYR A 59 6.16 -0.54 -10.70
C TYR A 59 6.77 -1.23 -11.91
N SER A 60 7.78 -0.60 -12.48
CA SER A 60 8.42 -1.10 -13.69
C SER A 60 9.63 -1.95 -13.34
N THR A 61 9.75 -3.08 -14.04
CA THR A 61 10.92 -3.95 -13.95
C THR A 61 11.50 -4.13 -15.36
N GLN A 62 12.63 -4.79 -15.45
CA GLN A 62 13.22 -5.12 -16.76
C GLN A 62 12.31 -6.08 -17.54
N GLU A 63 11.48 -6.83 -16.88
CA GLU A 63 10.58 -7.81 -17.50
C GLU A 63 9.20 -7.24 -17.81
N GLY A 64 8.94 -5.99 -17.41
CA GLY A 64 7.64 -5.35 -17.63
C GLY A 64 7.13 -4.65 -16.40
N THR A 65 5.82 -4.41 -16.37
CA THR A 65 5.15 -3.72 -15.26
C THR A 65 4.47 -4.75 -14.36
N VAL A 66 4.70 -4.61 -13.06
CA VAL A 66 4.05 -5.45 -12.05
C VAL A 66 3.03 -4.59 -11.30
N GLU A 67 1.83 -5.11 -11.14
CA GLU A 67 0.78 -4.44 -10.38
C GLU A 67 0.59 -5.12 -9.03
N VAL A 68 0.56 -4.32 -7.98
CA VAL A 68 0.37 -4.80 -6.61
C VAL A 68 -0.88 -4.13 -6.05
N PRO A 69 -1.85 -4.92 -5.55
CA PRO A 69 -3.05 -4.31 -4.98
C PRO A 69 -2.71 -3.40 -3.80
N LEU A 70 -3.42 -2.28 -3.72
CA LEU A 70 -3.30 -1.34 -2.61
C LEU A 70 -4.55 -1.42 -1.76
N VAL A 71 -4.36 -1.71 -0.48
CA VAL A 71 -5.46 -1.76 0.49
C VAL A 71 -5.36 -0.52 1.36
N VAL A 72 -6.47 0.20 1.48
CA VAL A 72 -6.53 1.38 2.34
C VAL A 72 -7.19 1.00 3.64
N THR A 73 -6.49 1.21 4.75
CA THR A 73 -7.00 0.96 6.09
C THR A 73 -7.10 2.28 6.82
N ARG A 74 -8.29 2.56 7.35
CA ARG A 74 -8.49 3.77 8.14
C ARG A 74 -8.25 3.45 9.60
N SER A 75 -7.25 4.10 10.16
CA SER A 75 -6.90 3.90 11.56
C SER A 75 -6.24 5.17 12.09
N GLU A 76 -6.40 5.39 13.38
CA GLU A 76 -5.72 6.53 13.99
C GLU A 76 -4.21 6.27 14.06
N PRO A 77 -3.39 7.33 13.91
CA PRO A 77 -1.96 7.20 14.18
C PRO A 77 -1.75 6.74 15.62
N TYR A 78 -0.66 6.00 15.84
CA TYR A 78 -0.32 5.53 17.17
C TYR A 78 -0.20 6.68 18.14
N LYS A 79 -0.91 6.57 19.28
CA LYS A 79 -0.83 7.56 20.36
C LYS A 79 -0.41 6.81 21.62
N PRO A 80 0.77 7.10 22.16
CA PRO A 80 1.15 6.51 23.43
C PRO A 80 0.22 7.04 24.55
N GLU A 81 -0.20 6.15 25.36
CA GLU A 81 -1.00 6.53 26.53
C GLU A 81 -0.09 6.90 27.69
#